data_418e631dc6b878a6f41baf6a8b84e925
#
_entry.id   418e631dc6b878a6f41baf6a8b84e925
#
_cell.length_a   1.000
_cell.length_b   1.000
_cell.length_c   1.000
_cell.angle_alpha   90.00
_cell.angle_beta   90.00
_cell.angle_gamma   90.00
#
_symmetry.space_group_name_H-M   'P 1'
#
loop_
_entity.id
_entity.type
_entity.pdbx_description
1 polymer ?
#
loop_
_entity_poly.entity_id
_entity_poly.type
_entity_poly.pdbx_seq_one_letter_code
_entity_poly.pdbx_strand_id
1 'polypeptide(L)'
;HKEYRRQRQMCIRDSPWLGVAIFRQHPMVYLAMVLAAGLVWFLYRTRAGLVLRSVGESPESAHALGYPVRRIRLLAVVAGGALCGLAGAYVSVIYTPLWVENMIAGKGWIALALTTFATWRPARVLLGAYLFGGVTMLQFQLQGQGLSVPTQVLSMLPYLATIVVPVSYTHLRAHETREDL
;
A
#
# COMPACT_ATOMS: atom_id res chain seq x y z
N HIS A 1 26.05 -30.05 12.89
CA HIS A 1 25.52 -28.70 13.18
C HIS A 1 24.65 -28.08 12.08
N LYS A 2 24.79 -28.47 10.80
CA LYS A 2 23.97 -27.96 9.66
C LYS A 2 22.61 -28.66 9.56
N GLU A 3 22.50 -29.92 9.95
CA GLU A 3 21.23 -30.67 9.94
C GLU A 3 20.26 -30.19 11.01
N TYR A 4 20.76 -29.83 12.19
CA TYR A 4 19.93 -29.30 13.30
C TYR A 4 19.29 -27.94 12.97
N ARG A 5 19.95 -27.13 12.15
CA ARG A 5 19.36 -25.88 11.63
C ARG A 5 18.27 -26.14 10.59
N ARG A 6 18.42 -27.17 9.74
CA ARG A 6 17.39 -27.54 8.77
C ARG A 6 16.14 -28.11 9.43
N GLN A 7 16.30 -28.92 10.49
CA GLN A 7 15.16 -29.45 11.24
C GLN A 7 14.39 -28.36 12.00
N ARG A 8 15.08 -27.38 12.58
CA ARG A 8 14.39 -26.22 13.20
C ARG A 8 13.63 -25.38 12.19
N GLN A 9 14.14 -25.24 10.98
CA GLN A 9 13.42 -24.54 9.91
C GLN A 9 12.22 -25.34 9.39
N MET A 10 12.24 -26.67 9.44
CA MET A 10 11.10 -27.51 9.10
C MET A 10 9.97 -27.42 10.15
N CYS A 11 10.29 -27.48 11.44
CA CYS A 11 9.26 -27.38 12.52
C CYS A 11 8.52 -26.04 12.57
N ILE A 12 9.17 -24.95 12.17
CA ILE A 12 8.52 -23.64 12.04
C ILE A 12 7.63 -23.58 10.77
N ARG A 13 7.91 -24.43 9.79
CA ARG A 13 7.18 -24.52 8.52
C ARG A 13 5.82 -25.19 8.66
N ASP A 14 5.66 -26.04 9.66
CA ASP A 14 4.44 -26.83 9.89
C ASP A 14 3.46 -26.20 10.87
N SER A 15 3.77 -25.01 11.38
CA SER A 15 2.84 -24.25 12.22
C SER A 15 1.76 -23.58 11.35
N PRO A 16 0.46 -23.79 11.66
CA PRO A 16 -0.63 -23.47 10.74
C PRO A 16 -0.78 -21.96 10.54
N TRP A 17 -0.80 -21.56 9.28
CA TRP A 17 -1.23 -20.29 8.69
C TRP A 17 -0.57 -18.99 9.20
N LEU A 18 -0.52 -18.74 10.52
CA LEU A 18 0.03 -17.50 11.09
C LEU A 18 1.57 -17.45 11.10
N GLY A 19 2.23 -18.59 11.35
CA GLY A 19 3.70 -18.65 11.37
C GLY A 19 4.33 -18.42 10.00
N VAL A 20 3.74 -18.98 8.95
CA VAL A 20 4.22 -18.84 7.57
C VAL A 20 3.96 -17.42 7.02
N ALA A 21 2.81 -16.84 7.36
CA ALA A 21 2.46 -15.49 6.93
C ALA A 21 3.31 -14.40 7.59
N ILE A 22 3.72 -14.61 8.85
CA ILE A 22 4.43 -13.59 9.63
C ILE A 22 5.95 -13.78 9.56
N PHE A 23 6.48 -15.00 9.63
CA PHE A 23 7.93 -15.23 9.79
C PHE A 23 8.70 -15.54 8.50
N ARG A 24 8.02 -15.71 7.37
CA ARG A 24 8.64 -16.12 6.11
C ARG A 24 8.71 -15.02 5.05
N GLN A 25 8.38 -13.80 5.41
CA GLN A 25 8.41 -12.66 4.50
C GLN A 25 9.82 -12.08 4.38
N HIS A 26 10.12 -11.48 3.24
CA HIS A 26 11.37 -10.77 3.02
C HIS A 26 11.48 -9.60 4.03
N PRO A 27 12.68 -9.27 4.57
CA PRO A 27 12.87 -8.17 5.55
C PRO A 27 12.26 -6.84 5.13
N MET A 28 12.21 -6.56 3.83
CA MET A 28 11.59 -5.33 3.28
C MET A 28 10.08 -5.26 3.49
N VAL A 29 9.38 -6.40 3.60
CA VAL A 29 7.94 -6.39 3.91
C VAL A 29 7.70 -5.89 5.33
N TYR A 30 8.54 -6.32 6.29
CA TYR A 30 8.49 -5.81 7.66
C TYR A 30 8.82 -4.32 7.71
N LEU A 31 9.83 -3.88 6.95
CA LEU A 31 10.17 -2.47 6.84
C LEU A 31 8.98 -1.66 6.31
N ALA A 32 8.30 -2.14 5.26
CA ALA A 32 7.12 -1.47 4.70
C ALA A 32 5.97 -1.39 5.72
N MET A 33 5.72 -2.46 6.49
CA MET A 33 4.70 -2.45 7.54
C MET A 33 5.06 -1.48 8.68
N VAL A 34 6.31 -1.47 9.11
CA VAL A 34 6.79 -0.54 10.15
C VAL A 34 6.71 0.91 9.67
N LEU A 35 7.12 1.18 8.42
CA LEU A 35 6.99 2.50 7.82
C LEU A 35 5.54 2.94 7.71
N ALA A 36 4.64 2.06 7.29
CA ALA A 36 3.22 2.36 7.17
C ALA A 36 2.59 2.64 8.55
N ALA A 37 2.87 1.80 9.54
CA ALA A 37 2.40 2.00 10.91
C ALA A 37 3.00 3.27 11.52
N GLY A 38 4.29 3.53 11.30
CA GLY A 38 4.99 4.73 11.73
C GLY A 38 4.39 6.00 11.10
N LEU A 39 4.03 5.94 9.82
CA LEU A 39 3.40 7.05 9.10
C LEU A 39 2.00 7.34 9.64
N VAL A 40 1.19 6.30 9.90
CA VAL A 40 -0.12 6.44 10.54
C VAL A 40 0.04 7.06 11.93
N TRP A 41 0.95 6.52 12.75
CA TRP A 41 1.21 7.05 14.09
C TRP A 41 1.70 8.49 14.03
N PHE A 42 2.66 8.82 13.15
CA PHE A 42 3.18 10.17 12.96
C PHE A 42 2.07 11.16 12.60
N LEU A 43 1.23 10.85 11.61
CA LEU A 43 0.18 11.74 11.13
C LEU A 43 -0.94 11.97 12.14
N TYR A 44 -1.27 10.96 12.97
CA TYR A 44 -2.42 11.03 13.86
C TYR A 44 -2.08 11.28 15.32
N ARG A 45 -0.83 11.01 15.72
CA ARG A 45 -0.42 11.11 17.14
C ARG A 45 0.63 12.16 17.43
N THR A 46 1.28 12.73 16.41
CA THR A 46 2.33 13.74 16.64
C THR A 46 1.84 15.16 16.33
N ARG A 47 2.40 16.15 17.03
CA ARG A 47 2.15 17.56 16.76
C ARG A 47 2.60 17.96 15.34
N ALA A 48 3.72 17.42 14.87
CA ALA A 48 4.23 17.66 13.52
C ALA A 48 3.27 17.12 12.45
N GLY A 49 2.69 15.93 12.66
CA GLY A 49 1.69 15.36 11.76
C GLY A 49 0.40 16.20 11.71
N LEU A 50 -0.03 16.74 12.86
CA LEU A 50 -1.17 17.63 12.92
C LEU A 50 -0.92 18.92 12.12
N VAL A 51 0.24 19.54 12.29
CA VAL A 51 0.65 20.74 11.53
C VAL A 51 0.75 20.41 10.03
N LEU A 52 1.30 19.27 9.67
CA LEU A 52 1.38 18.84 8.28
C LEU A 52 0.01 18.70 7.63
N ARG A 53 -0.95 18.14 8.35
CA ARG A 53 -2.34 18.00 7.88
C ARG A 53 -3.04 19.33 7.77
N SER A 54 -2.89 20.24 8.75
CA SER A 54 -3.46 21.58 8.70
C SER A 54 -2.91 22.43 7.54
N VAL A 55 -1.60 22.31 7.24
CA VAL A 55 -0.98 22.94 6.07
C VAL A 55 -1.50 22.33 4.75
N GLY A 56 -1.88 21.05 4.77
CA GLY A 56 -2.48 20.37 3.61
C GLY A 56 -3.92 20.83 3.36
N GLU A 57 -4.70 21.05 4.42
CA GLU A 57 -6.11 21.42 4.35
C GLU A 57 -6.30 22.91 4.02
N SER A 58 -5.60 23.79 4.73
CA SER A 58 -5.65 25.24 4.51
C SER A 58 -4.28 25.89 4.72
N PRO A 59 -3.51 26.07 3.64
CA PRO A 59 -2.18 26.72 3.70
C PRO A 59 -2.23 28.15 4.21
N GLU A 60 -3.31 28.87 3.87
CA GLU A 60 -3.49 30.27 4.24
C GLU A 60 -3.71 30.42 5.74
N SER A 61 -4.57 29.58 6.33
CA SER A 61 -4.81 29.55 7.77
C SER A 61 -3.55 29.15 8.54
N ALA A 62 -2.79 28.17 8.04
CA ALA A 62 -1.53 27.78 8.66
C ALA A 62 -0.49 28.90 8.59
N HIS A 63 -0.45 29.65 7.49
CA HIS A 63 0.43 30.82 7.37
C HIS A 63 0.03 31.95 8.35
N ALA A 64 -1.25 32.21 8.50
CA ALA A 64 -1.76 33.20 9.46
C ALA A 64 -1.39 32.86 10.91
N LEU A 65 -1.28 31.57 11.24
CA LEU A 65 -0.79 31.07 12.53
C LEU A 65 0.73 31.12 12.69
N GLY A 66 1.47 31.63 11.69
CA GLY A 66 2.92 31.80 11.73
C GLY A 66 3.74 30.56 11.33
N TYR A 67 3.11 29.51 10.81
CA TYR A 67 3.86 28.32 10.37
C TYR A 67 4.58 28.55 9.03
N PRO A 68 5.82 28.06 8.85
CA PRO A 68 6.58 28.20 7.60
C PRO A 68 6.08 27.17 6.57
N VAL A 69 4.94 27.45 5.94
CA VAL A 69 4.23 26.55 5.00
C VAL A 69 5.14 26.00 3.89
N ARG A 70 6.01 26.84 3.31
CA ARG A 70 6.92 26.41 2.23
C ARG A 70 7.90 25.34 2.69
N ARG A 71 8.48 25.48 3.90
CA ARG A 71 9.43 24.49 4.44
C ARG A 71 8.73 23.17 4.76
N ILE A 72 7.52 23.24 5.33
CA ILE A 72 6.73 22.07 5.68
C ILE A 72 6.36 21.27 4.41
N ARG A 73 5.90 21.95 3.37
CA ARG A 73 5.60 21.33 2.07
C ARG A 73 6.83 20.71 1.43
N LEU A 74 7.97 21.42 1.43
CA LEU A 74 9.21 20.90 0.89
C LEU A 74 9.64 19.61 1.59
N LEU A 75 9.62 19.59 2.92
CA LEU A 75 9.95 18.40 3.70
C LEU A 75 8.99 17.24 3.42
N ALA A 76 7.70 17.52 3.28
CA ALA A 76 6.71 16.50 2.92
C ALA A 76 6.97 15.88 1.55
N VAL A 77 7.30 16.71 0.54
CA VAL A 77 7.63 16.24 -0.82
C VAL A 77 8.91 15.42 -0.81
N VAL A 78 9.97 15.87 -0.11
CA VAL A 78 11.22 15.13 0.02
C VAL A 78 11.01 13.78 0.69
N ALA A 79 10.24 13.75 1.79
CA ALA A 79 9.90 12.50 2.48
C ALA A 79 9.09 11.55 1.57
N GLY A 80 8.10 12.08 0.84
CA GLY A 80 7.35 11.31 -0.15
C GLY A 80 8.23 10.74 -1.26
N GLY A 81 9.13 11.56 -1.80
CA GLY A 81 10.10 11.12 -2.81
C GLY A 81 11.03 10.01 -2.29
N ALA A 82 11.49 10.11 -1.05
CA ALA A 82 12.31 9.08 -0.42
C ALA A 82 11.56 7.75 -0.29
N LEU A 83 10.28 7.78 0.10
CA LEU A 83 9.44 6.59 0.18
C LEU A 83 9.17 5.98 -1.21
N CYS A 84 8.97 6.80 -2.23
CA CYS A 84 8.85 6.35 -3.62
C CYS A 84 10.16 5.71 -4.11
N GLY A 85 11.32 6.28 -3.75
CA GLY A 85 12.63 5.71 -4.06
C GLY A 85 12.82 4.33 -3.41
N LEU A 86 12.43 4.16 -2.15
CA LEU A 86 12.45 2.87 -1.46
C LEU A 86 11.53 1.83 -2.14
N ALA A 87 10.34 2.25 -2.58
CA ALA A 87 9.42 1.39 -3.31
C ALA A 87 10.01 0.94 -4.66
N GLY A 88 10.66 1.85 -5.38
CA GLY A 88 11.37 1.54 -6.63
C GLY A 88 12.53 0.57 -6.41
N ALA A 89 13.34 0.79 -5.38
CA ALA A 89 14.42 -0.11 -4.99
C ALA A 89 13.89 -1.51 -4.63
N TYR A 90 12.78 -1.61 -3.93
CA TYR A 90 12.12 -2.90 -3.65
C TYR A 90 11.80 -3.66 -4.94
N VAL A 91 11.20 -2.99 -5.91
CA VAL A 91 10.81 -3.62 -7.18
C VAL A 91 12.02 -4.11 -7.96
N SER A 92 13.08 -3.29 -8.08
CA SER A 92 14.24 -3.59 -8.90
C SER A 92 15.23 -4.59 -8.27
N VAL A 93 15.30 -4.66 -6.93
CA VAL A 93 16.30 -5.50 -6.24
C VAL A 93 15.69 -6.82 -5.75
N ILE A 94 14.41 -6.81 -5.37
CA ILE A 94 13.80 -7.92 -4.64
C ILE A 94 12.70 -8.60 -5.44
N TYR A 95 11.78 -7.83 -6.00
CA TYR A 95 10.62 -8.38 -6.70
C TYR A 95 11.01 -8.94 -8.08
N THR A 96 11.75 -8.18 -8.86
CA THR A 96 12.35 -8.63 -10.13
C THR A 96 13.81 -8.21 -10.11
N PRO A 97 14.76 -9.08 -9.70
CA PRO A 97 16.19 -8.78 -9.65
C PRO A 97 16.80 -8.66 -11.05
N LEU A 98 16.17 -7.86 -11.88
CA LEU A 98 16.54 -7.54 -13.25
C LEU A 98 16.01 -6.15 -13.56
N TRP A 99 16.83 -5.29 -14.13
CA TRP A 99 16.39 -4.00 -14.58
C TRP A 99 15.93 -4.11 -16.05
N VAL A 100 14.65 -3.80 -16.29
CA VAL A 100 14.06 -3.73 -17.63
C VAL A 100 13.38 -2.38 -17.79
N GLU A 101 13.51 -1.78 -18.95
CA GLU A 101 12.79 -0.55 -19.26
C GLU A 101 11.28 -0.75 -19.06
N ASN A 102 10.61 0.22 -18.47
CA ASN A 102 9.17 0.19 -18.18
C ASN A 102 8.69 -0.91 -17.20
N MET A 103 9.56 -1.53 -16.38
CA MET A 103 9.14 -2.57 -15.43
C MET A 103 8.07 -2.10 -14.42
N ILE A 104 7.93 -0.79 -14.21
CA ILE A 104 6.95 -0.17 -13.31
C ILE A 104 5.76 0.42 -14.10
N ALA A 105 5.73 0.26 -15.44
CA ALA A 105 4.72 0.88 -16.28
C ALA A 105 3.29 0.67 -15.75
N GLY A 106 2.56 1.75 -15.55
CA GLY A 106 1.17 1.74 -15.07
C GLY A 106 0.98 1.55 -13.56
N LYS A 107 1.92 0.97 -12.81
CA LYS A 107 1.76 0.73 -11.36
C LYS A 107 1.67 2.03 -10.55
N GLY A 108 2.31 3.10 -11.00
CA GLY A 108 2.20 4.43 -10.38
C GLY A 108 0.78 5.00 -10.46
N TRP A 109 0.10 4.80 -11.58
CA TRP A 109 -1.29 5.23 -11.76
C TRP A 109 -2.25 4.47 -10.84
N ILE A 110 -2.01 3.17 -10.63
CA ILE A 110 -2.77 2.36 -9.68
C ILE A 110 -2.58 2.90 -8.26
N ALA A 111 -1.35 3.21 -7.87
CA ALA A 111 -1.06 3.76 -6.56
C ALA A 111 -1.76 5.13 -6.36
N LEU A 112 -1.74 5.99 -7.38
CA LEU A 112 -2.45 7.27 -7.35
C LEU A 112 -3.97 7.08 -7.23
N ALA A 113 -4.55 6.21 -8.04
CA ALA A 113 -5.97 5.88 -7.97
C ALA A 113 -6.34 5.35 -6.58
N LEU A 114 -5.53 4.43 -6.03
CA LEU A 114 -5.75 3.85 -4.71
C LEU A 114 -5.74 4.92 -3.61
N THR A 115 -4.80 5.87 -3.65
CA THR A 115 -4.74 6.98 -2.67
C THR A 115 -5.92 7.91 -2.77
N THR A 116 -6.38 8.21 -3.97
CA THR A 116 -7.55 9.05 -4.23
C THR A 116 -8.83 8.39 -3.70
N PHE A 117 -9.05 7.11 -4.01
CA PHE A 117 -10.20 6.34 -3.52
C PHE A 117 -10.17 6.14 -2.00
N ALA A 118 -8.99 6.01 -1.41
CA ALA A 118 -8.83 5.92 0.04
C ALA A 118 -9.10 7.25 0.76
N THR A 119 -9.49 8.31 0.02
CA THR A 119 -9.74 9.66 0.58
C THR A 119 -8.54 10.16 1.39
N TRP A 120 -7.33 9.96 0.88
CA TRP A 120 -6.05 10.38 1.48
C TRP A 120 -5.81 9.85 2.92
N ARG A 121 -6.56 8.81 3.33
CA ARG A 121 -6.38 8.20 4.66
C ARG A 121 -5.41 7.02 4.57
N PRO A 122 -4.23 7.06 5.22
CA PRO A 122 -3.20 6.05 5.06
C PRO A 122 -3.65 4.64 5.50
N ALA A 123 -4.52 4.52 6.50
CA ALA A 123 -5.08 3.22 6.90
C ALA A 123 -5.95 2.58 5.80
N ARG A 124 -6.71 3.38 5.06
CA ARG A 124 -7.52 2.88 3.93
C ARG A 124 -6.66 2.53 2.72
N VAL A 125 -5.56 3.28 2.50
CA VAL A 125 -4.57 2.96 1.47
C VAL A 125 -3.98 1.57 1.71
N LEU A 126 -3.66 1.24 2.97
CA LEU A 126 -3.18 -0.10 3.33
C LEU A 126 -4.18 -1.19 2.98
N LEU A 127 -5.45 -1.02 3.35
CA LEU A 127 -6.50 -1.98 3.01
C LEU A 127 -6.62 -2.17 1.49
N GLY A 128 -6.61 -1.08 0.74
CA GLY A 128 -6.64 -1.12 -0.72
C GLY A 128 -5.41 -1.81 -1.32
N ALA A 129 -4.21 -1.56 -0.78
CA ALA A 129 -2.98 -2.20 -1.22
C ALA A 129 -3.00 -3.72 -0.99
N TYR A 130 -3.50 -4.18 0.16
CA TYR A 130 -3.68 -5.60 0.43
C TYR A 130 -4.72 -6.24 -0.48
N LEU A 131 -5.82 -5.55 -0.74
CA LEU A 131 -6.85 -6.04 -1.65
C LEU A 131 -6.29 -6.17 -3.07
N PHE A 132 -5.61 -5.13 -3.57
CA PHE A 132 -4.99 -5.16 -4.89
C PHE A 132 -3.91 -6.26 -5.00
N GLY A 133 -3.05 -6.39 -3.98
CA GLY A 133 -2.04 -7.44 -3.91
C GLY A 133 -2.65 -8.83 -3.87
N GLY A 134 -3.73 -9.02 -3.11
CA GLY A 134 -4.46 -10.28 -3.03
C GLY A 134 -5.09 -10.69 -4.38
N VAL A 135 -5.72 -9.74 -5.07
CA VAL A 135 -6.29 -9.99 -6.41
C VAL A 135 -5.20 -10.33 -7.42
N THR A 136 -4.06 -9.64 -7.35
CA THR A 136 -2.90 -9.93 -8.23
C THR A 136 -2.35 -11.32 -7.95
N MET A 137 -2.26 -11.72 -6.67
CA MET A 137 -1.81 -13.07 -6.31
C MET A 137 -2.78 -14.15 -6.78
N LEU A 138 -4.08 -13.90 -6.64
CA LEU A 138 -5.13 -14.78 -7.15
C LEU A 138 -5.03 -14.95 -8.67
N GLN A 139 -4.78 -13.87 -9.40
CA GLN A 139 -4.56 -13.89 -10.84
C GLN A 139 -3.41 -14.85 -11.22
N PHE A 140 -2.26 -14.75 -10.53
CA PHE A 140 -1.13 -15.66 -10.80
C PHE A 140 -1.46 -17.11 -10.49
N GLN A 141 -2.21 -17.38 -9.42
CA GLN A 141 -2.64 -18.74 -9.09
C GLN A 141 -3.58 -19.34 -10.13
N LEU A 142 -4.55 -18.56 -10.61
CA LEU A 142 -5.49 -18.99 -11.65
C LEU A 142 -4.78 -19.28 -12.98
N GLN A 143 -3.78 -18.48 -13.33
CA GLN A 143 -2.92 -18.76 -14.50
C GLN A 143 -2.14 -20.06 -14.35
N GLY A 144 -1.63 -20.33 -13.15
CA GLY A 144 -0.87 -21.55 -12.86
C GLY A 144 -1.71 -22.84 -12.90
N GLN A 145 -3.03 -22.75 -12.71
CA GLN A 145 -3.95 -23.90 -12.76
C GLN A 145 -4.42 -24.27 -14.18
N GLY A 146 -3.90 -23.60 -15.21
CA GLY A 146 -4.20 -23.93 -16.60
C GLY A 146 -5.62 -23.59 -17.05
N LEU A 147 -6.32 -22.70 -16.34
CA LEU A 147 -7.59 -22.16 -16.79
C LEU A 147 -7.39 -21.45 -18.14
N SER A 148 -8.14 -21.84 -19.15
CA SER A 148 -8.09 -21.31 -20.53
C SER A 148 -8.64 -19.90 -20.66
N VAL A 149 -8.50 -19.07 -19.62
CA VAL A 149 -8.92 -17.67 -19.63
C VAL A 149 -7.78 -16.84 -20.24
N PRO A 150 -8.07 -15.98 -21.24
CA PRO A 150 -7.06 -15.10 -21.81
C PRO A 150 -6.34 -14.28 -20.72
N THR A 151 -5.02 -14.27 -20.76
CA THR A 151 -4.18 -13.56 -19.76
C THR A 151 -4.52 -12.08 -19.65
N GLN A 152 -5.01 -11.50 -20.76
CA GLN A 152 -5.47 -10.11 -20.79
C GLN A 152 -6.67 -9.85 -19.90
N VAL A 153 -7.65 -10.76 -19.85
CA VAL A 153 -8.83 -10.65 -18.99
C VAL A 153 -8.45 -10.78 -17.52
N LEU A 154 -7.56 -11.73 -17.21
CA LEU A 154 -7.06 -11.88 -15.84
C LEU A 154 -6.26 -10.66 -15.38
N SER A 155 -5.50 -10.01 -16.26
CA SER A 155 -4.75 -8.81 -15.91
C SER A 155 -5.63 -7.57 -15.70
N MET A 156 -6.88 -7.58 -16.17
CA MET A 156 -7.87 -6.53 -15.86
C MET A 156 -8.50 -6.67 -14.46
N LEU A 157 -8.46 -7.86 -13.86
CA LEU A 157 -9.09 -8.14 -12.55
C LEU A 157 -8.65 -7.16 -11.43
N PRO A 158 -7.35 -6.89 -11.22
CA PRO A 158 -6.91 -5.95 -10.19
C PRO A 158 -7.43 -4.52 -10.44
N TYR A 159 -7.52 -4.09 -11.70
CA TYR A 159 -8.03 -2.76 -12.06
C TYR A 159 -9.54 -2.66 -11.82
N LEU A 160 -10.29 -3.70 -12.19
CA LEU A 160 -11.73 -3.77 -11.91
C LEU A 160 -11.98 -3.77 -10.40
N ALA A 161 -11.22 -4.53 -9.61
CA ALA A 161 -11.35 -4.54 -8.16
C ALA A 161 -11.10 -3.16 -7.54
N THR A 162 -10.12 -2.40 -8.05
CA THR A 162 -9.84 -1.03 -7.56
C THR A 162 -10.93 -0.03 -7.92
N ILE A 163 -11.77 -0.30 -8.90
CA ILE A 163 -12.91 0.54 -9.28
C ILE A 163 -14.17 0.10 -8.54
N VAL A 164 -14.49 -1.19 -8.56
CA VAL A 164 -15.73 -1.74 -8.02
C VAL A 164 -15.82 -1.56 -6.51
N VAL A 165 -14.74 -1.85 -5.78
CA VAL A 165 -14.75 -1.81 -4.31
C VAL A 165 -15.04 -0.41 -3.76
N PRO A 166 -14.35 0.67 -4.20
CA PRO A 166 -14.66 2.02 -3.72
C PRO A 166 -16.05 2.50 -4.17
N VAL A 167 -16.47 2.18 -5.39
CA VAL A 167 -17.80 2.55 -5.90
C VAL A 167 -18.89 1.91 -5.07
N SER A 168 -18.77 0.62 -4.75
CA SER A 168 -19.72 -0.08 -3.87
C SER A 168 -19.76 0.56 -2.47
N TYR A 169 -18.60 0.96 -1.94
CA TYR A 169 -18.51 1.58 -0.62
C TYR A 169 -19.14 2.98 -0.58
N THR A 170 -19.00 3.76 -1.65
CA THR A 170 -19.63 5.09 -1.75
C THR A 170 -21.14 4.99 -1.94
N HIS A 171 -21.63 3.99 -2.69
CA HIS A 171 -23.05 3.73 -2.86
C HIS A 171 -23.75 3.31 -1.56
N LEU A 172 -23.13 2.42 -0.81
CA LEU A 172 -23.68 1.99 0.49
C LEU A 172 -23.77 3.15 1.49
N ARG A 173 -22.79 4.05 1.51
CA ARG A 173 -22.78 5.19 2.41
C ARG A 173 -23.77 6.29 2.00
N ALA A 174 -24.06 6.42 0.71
CA ALA A 174 -25.07 7.35 0.22
C ALA A 174 -26.50 6.93 0.59
N HIS A 175 -26.72 5.62 0.79
CA HIS A 175 -28.01 5.10 1.29
C HIS A 175 -28.22 5.38 2.78
N GLU A 176 -27.18 5.21 3.61
CA GLU A 176 -27.26 5.48 5.05
C GLU A 176 -27.61 6.95 5.37
N THR A 177 -27.01 7.90 4.66
CA THR A 177 -27.31 9.34 4.87
C THR A 177 -28.70 9.76 4.38
N ARG A 178 -29.41 8.94 3.62
CA ARG A 178 -30.74 9.24 3.10
C ARG A 178 -31.85 8.69 4.01
N GLU A 179 -31.55 7.75 4.88
CA GLU A 179 -32.48 7.22 5.88
C GLU A 179 -32.52 8.07 7.16
N ASP A 180 -31.51 8.95 7.39
CA ASP A 180 -31.42 9.81 8.56
C ASP A 180 -31.98 11.24 8.33
N LEU A 181 -32.66 11.50 7.20
CA LEU A 181 -33.35 12.75 6.85
C LEU A 181 -34.86 12.54 6.76
#